data_bc140cc55c626aae2ad9d22572c025b5
#
_entry.id   bc140cc55c626aae2ad9d22572c025b5
#
_cell.length_a   1.000
_cell.length_b   1.000
_cell.length_c   1.000
_cell.angle_alpha   90.00
_cell.angle_beta   90.00
_cell.angle_gamma   90.00
#
_symmetry.space_group_name_H-M   'P 1'
#
loop_
_entity.id
_entity.type
_entity.pdbx_description
1 polymer ?
#
loop_
_entity_poly.entity_id
_entity_poly.type
_entity_poly.pdbx_seq_one_letter_code
_entity_poly.pdbx_strand_id
1 'polypeptide(L)'
;LNYHVKKLEKFIFDCFKTLLRKKNLVKKIKIDTNNYELKIYDKKGYEINSENLSAGERQLLAVAILWGLTKASTSVAPTIIDTPLGRLDSTHRTNIVEQYFPQASKQVILLSTDEEINERYLKKINPYLSRSYLVEYDHNKNGSKIQEGYFF
;
A
#
# COMPACT_ATOMS: atom_id res chain seq x y z
N LEU A 1 -2.76 15.79 -21.77
CA LEU A 1 -3.59 15.10 -20.77
C LEU A 1 -3.55 13.57 -20.98
N ASN A 2 -3.94 13.05 -22.14
CA ASN A 2 -4.03 11.62 -22.42
C ASN A 2 -2.72 10.82 -22.20
N TYR A 3 -1.55 11.41 -22.43
CA TYR A 3 -0.27 10.74 -22.18
C TYR A 3 -0.04 10.45 -20.68
N HIS A 4 -0.29 11.43 -19.83
CA HIS A 4 -0.11 11.30 -18.37
C HIS A 4 -1.13 10.34 -17.78
N VAL A 5 -2.37 10.36 -18.24
CA VAL A 5 -3.41 9.42 -17.81
C VAL A 5 -3.02 7.98 -18.17
N LYS A 6 -2.60 7.71 -19.41
CA LYS A 6 -2.13 6.38 -19.81
C LYS A 6 -0.92 5.87 -19.01
N LYS A 7 0.00 6.77 -18.67
CA LYS A 7 1.15 6.45 -17.82
C LYS A 7 0.70 6.07 -16.41
N LEU A 8 -0.24 6.83 -15.85
CA LEU A 8 -0.83 6.57 -14.53
C LEU A 8 -1.60 5.25 -14.52
N GLU A 9 -2.46 4.99 -15.53
CA GLU A 9 -3.18 3.72 -15.68
C GLU A 9 -2.21 2.52 -15.64
N LYS A 10 -1.08 2.63 -16.35
CA LYS A 10 -0.06 1.59 -16.38
C LYS A 10 0.58 1.40 -15.00
N PHE A 11 0.97 2.48 -14.33
CA PHE A 11 1.57 2.37 -12.99
C PHE A 11 0.62 1.76 -11.97
N ILE A 12 -0.65 2.18 -11.95
CA ILE A 12 -1.66 1.60 -11.05
C ILE A 12 -1.84 0.12 -11.36
N PHE A 13 -1.95 -0.25 -12.63
CA PHE A 13 -2.10 -1.64 -13.05
C PHE A 13 -0.91 -2.50 -12.59
N ASP A 14 0.33 -2.05 -12.84
CA ASP A 14 1.53 -2.78 -12.49
C ASP A 14 1.67 -2.93 -10.97
N CYS A 15 1.37 -1.87 -10.20
CA CYS A 15 1.35 -1.90 -8.75
C CYS A 15 0.28 -2.88 -8.23
N PHE A 16 -0.94 -2.80 -8.74
CA PHE A 16 -2.04 -3.68 -8.32
C PHE A 16 -1.73 -5.15 -8.62
N LYS A 17 -1.25 -5.44 -9.82
CA LYS A 17 -0.83 -6.78 -10.21
C LYS A 17 0.29 -7.32 -9.32
N THR A 18 1.22 -6.47 -8.88
CA THR A 18 2.31 -6.87 -7.96
C THR A 18 1.76 -7.30 -6.61
N LEU A 19 0.77 -6.59 -6.08
CA LEU A 19 0.19 -6.85 -4.76
C LEU A 19 -0.80 -8.02 -4.73
N LEU A 20 -1.50 -8.28 -5.85
CA LEU A 20 -2.49 -9.34 -5.91
C LEU A 20 -1.87 -10.73 -5.80
N ARG A 21 -2.52 -11.62 -5.04
CA ARG A 21 -2.27 -13.06 -5.07
C ARG A 21 -2.69 -13.66 -6.41
N LYS A 22 -3.90 -13.33 -6.87
CA LYS A 22 -4.46 -13.78 -8.14
C LYS A 22 -3.99 -12.87 -9.28
N LYS A 23 -2.78 -13.08 -9.80
CA LYS A 23 -2.19 -12.28 -10.89
C LYS A 23 -3.05 -12.16 -12.16
N ASN A 24 -4.04 -13.01 -12.29
CA ASN A 24 -4.93 -13.10 -13.46
C ASN A 24 -6.28 -12.43 -13.25
N LEU A 25 -6.55 -11.89 -12.06
CA LEU A 25 -7.83 -11.24 -11.75
C LEU A 25 -8.09 -10.04 -12.66
N VAL A 26 -7.05 -9.23 -12.85
CA VAL A 26 -7.15 -7.98 -13.61
C VAL A 26 -6.24 -8.03 -14.82
N LYS A 27 -6.74 -7.61 -15.97
CA LYS A 27 -5.99 -7.49 -17.22
C LYS A 27 -5.66 -6.04 -17.57
N LYS A 28 -6.52 -5.10 -17.17
CA LYS A 28 -6.38 -3.70 -17.55
C LYS A 28 -7.08 -2.80 -16.55
N ILE A 29 -6.50 -1.64 -16.36
CA ILE A 29 -7.11 -0.52 -15.63
C ILE A 29 -7.23 0.67 -16.58
N LYS A 30 -8.33 1.39 -16.51
CA LYS A 30 -8.62 2.61 -17.26
C LYS A 30 -9.12 3.70 -16.33
N ILE A 31 -8.79 4.93 -16.65
CA ILE A 31 -9.34 6.11 -16.01
C ILE A 31 -10.17 6.86 -17.04
N ASP A 32 -11.44 7.01 -16.76
CA ASP A 32 -12.33 7.85 -17.58
C ASP A 32 -11.97 9.30 -17.34
N THR A 33 -11.58 9.99 -18.41
CA THR A 33 -11.12 11.39 -18.34
C THR A 33 -12.25 12.40 -18.14
N ASN A 34 -13.51 11.99 -18.26
CA ASN A 34 -14.67 12.89 -18.09
C ASN A 34 -15.09 13.00 -16.63
N ASN A 35 -15.04 11.87 -15.89
CA ASN A 35 -15.49 11.79 -14.49
C ASN A 35 -14.41 11.28 -13.53
N TYR A 36 -13.21 10.97 -14.05
CA TYR A 36 -12.08 10.40 -13.31
C TYR A 36 -12.37 9.05 -12.61
N GLU A 37 -13.38 8.32 -13.07
CA GLU A 37 -13.65 6.98 -12.56
C GLU A 37 -12.59 6.00 -13.02
N LEU A 38 -12.16 5.15 -12.07
CA LEU A 38 -11.24 4.06 -12.33
C LEU A 38 -12.04 2.80 -12.67
N LYS A 39 -11.85 2.28 -13.88
CA LYS A 39 -12.49 1.08 -14.38
C LYS A 39 -11.49 -0.07 -14.48
N ILE A 40 -11.88 -1.24 -14.01
CA ILE A 40 -11.06 -2.44 -13.96
C ILE A 40 -11.64 -3.46 -14.92
N TYR A 41 -10.79 -4.15 -15.69
CA TYR A 41 -11.23 -5.14 -16.67
C TYR A 41 -10.55 -6.48 -16.43
N ASP A 42 -11.31 -7.54 -16.57
CA ASP A 42 -10.85 -8.92 -16.52
C ASP A 42 -10.15 -9.37 -17.83
N LYS A 43 -9.72 -10.63 -17.87
CA LYS A 43 -9.07 -11.23 -19.05
C LYS A 43 -9.97 -11.30 -20.31
N LYS A 44 -11.29 -11.34 -20.11
CA LYS A 44 -12.28 -11.40 -21.19
C LYS A 44 -12.68 -10.02 -21.68
N GLY A 45 -12.20 -8.96 -21.00
CA GLY A 45 -12.53 -7.58 -21.33
C GLY A 45 -13.81 -7.07 -20.66
N TYR A 46 -14.40 -7.84 -19.75
CA TYR A 46 -15.55 -7.38 -18.96
C TYR A 46 -15.10 -6.48 -17.84
N GLU A 47 -15.88 -5.45 -17.59
CA GLU A 47 -15.66 -4.54 -16.45
C GLU A 47 -15.95 -5.28 -15.14
N ILE A 48 -15.01 -5.21 -14.21
CA ILE A 48 -15.16 -5.71 -12.84
C ILE A 48 -15.67 -4.55 -11.99
N ASN A 49 -16.89 -4.66 -11.47
CA ASN A 49 -17.37 -3.72 -10.48
C ASN A 49 -16.50 -3.87 -9.21
N SER A 50 -16.08 -2.73 -8.64
CA SER A 50 -15.28 -2.71 -7.39
C SER A 50 -15.97 -3.42 -6.23
N GLU A 51 -17.30 -3.50 -6.22
CA GLU A 51 -18.10 -4.25 -5.23
C GLU A 51 -17.87 -5.77 -5.32
N ASN A 52 -17.49 -6.28 -6.49
CA ASN A 52 -17.19 -7.70 -6.71
C ASN A 52 -15.78 -8.10 -6.25
N LEU A 53 -14.95 -7.12 -5.87
CA LEU A 53 -13.66 -7.37 -5.24
C LEU A 53 -13.86 -7.70 -3.76
N SER A 54 -13.07 -8.63 -3.23
CA SER A 54 -13.01 -8.86 -1.78
C SER A 54 -12.55 -7.61 -1.03
N ALA A 55 -12.81 -7.53 0.28
CA ALA A 55 -12.36 -6.41 1.10
C ALA A 55 -10.84 -6.20 1.03
N GLY A 56 -10.06 -7.29 1.04
CA GLY A 56 -8.61 -7.24 0.87
C GLY A 56 -8.19 -6.75 -0.52
N GLU A 57 -8.83 -7.25 -1.58
CA GLU A 57 -8.54 -6.82 -2.97
C GLU A 57 -8.88 -5.32 -3.17
N ARG A 58 -9.96 -4.82 -2.57
CA ARG A 58 -10.28 -3.38 -2.58
C ARG A 58 -9.22 -2.54 -1.87
N GLN A 59 -8.74 -3.01 -0.72
CA GLN A 59 -7.66 -2.34 0.01
C GLN A 59 -6.37 -2.32 -0.81
N LEU A 60 -6.00 -3.43 -1.44
CA LEU A 60 -4.83 -3.48 -2.34
C LEU A 60 -4.97 -2.56 -3.54
N LEU A 61 -6.18 -2.40 -4.08
CA LEU A 61 -6.45 -1.45 -5.15
C LEU A 61 -6.20 -0.01 -4.69
N ALA A 62 -6.68 0.36 -3.50
CA ALA A 62 -6.44 1.69 -2.93
C ALA A 62 -4.93 1.94 -2.73
N VAL A 63 -4.19 0.97 -2.19
CA VAL A 63 -2.72 1.04 -2.07
C VAL A 63 -2.08 1.18 -3.44
N ALA A 64 -2.51 0.42 -4.44
CA ALA A 64 -1.96 0.47 -5.79
C ALA A 64 -2.20 1.81 -6.49
N ILE A 65 -3.35 2.46 -6.24
CA ILE A 65 -3.65 3.81 -6.73
C ILE A 65 -2.67 4.81 -6.14
N LEU A 66 -2.50 4.82 -4.81
CA LEU A 66 -1.56 5.71 -4.13
C LEU A 66 -0.12 5.49 -4.59
N TRP A 67 0.29 4.24 -4.69
CA TRP A 67 1.62 3.88 -5.17
C TRP A 67 1.84 4.27 -6.63
N GLY A 68 0.85 4.04 -7.50
CA GLY A 68 0.87 4.47 -8.90
C GLY A 68 0.96 5.99 -9.05
N LEU A 69 0.23 6.75 -8.22
CA LEU A 69 0.31 8.20 -8.16
C LEU A 69 1.70 8.68 -7.72
N THR A 70 2.28 8.06 -6.68
CA THR A 70 3.64 8.37 -6.23
C THR A 70 4.66 8.11 -7.33
N LYS A 71 4.54 6.98 -8.07
CA LYS A 71 5.42 6.68 -9.22
C LYS A 71 5.23 7.63 -10.40
N ALA A 72 4.03 8.15 -10.59
CA ALA A 72 3.75 9.12 -11.66
C ALA A 72 4.20 10.53 -11.30
N SER A 73 4.26 10.85 -10.01
CA SER A 73 4.67 12.15 -9.48
C SER A 73 6.19 12.30 -9.54
N THR A 74 6.66 13.52 -9.76
CA THR A 74 8.06 13.93 -9.59
C THR A 74 8.36 14.40 -8.17
N SER A 75 7.35 14.47 -7.31
CA SER A 75 7.48 14.90 -5.91
C SER A 75 8.24 13.90 -5.07
N VAL A 76 9.07 14.41 -4.16
CA VAL A 76 9.89 13.64 -3.22
C VAL A 76 9.25 13.61 -1.82
N ALA A 77 7.93 13.72 -1.74
CA ALA A 77 7.22 13.71 -0.45
C ALA A 77 7.34 12.33 0.24
N PRO A 78 7.44 12.30 1.57
CA PRO A 78 7.38 11.06 2.32
C PRO A 78 5.99 10.43 2.22
N THR A 79 5.92 9.10 2.27
CA THR A 79 4.67 8.36 2.36
C THR A 79 4.46 7.93 3.82
N ILE A 80 3.37 8.38 4.42
CA ILE A 80 2.95 7.99 5.76
C ILE A 80 1.82 6.97 5.62
N ILE A 81 1.96 5.82 6.26
CA ILE A 81 1.01 4.70 6.17
C ILE A 81 0.59 4.34 7.59
N ASP A 82 -0.67 4.58 7.89
CA ASP A 82 -1.29 4.20 9.14
C ASP A 82 -2.07 2.88 8.97
N THR A 83 -1.97 2.00 9.95
CA THR A 83 -2.64 0.70 9.99
C THR A 83 -2.42 -0.11 8.68
N PRO A 84 -1.17 -0.36 8.30
CA PRO A 84 -0.80 -0.75 6.94
C PRO A 84 -1.28 -2.14 6.52
N LEU A 85 -1.53 -3.06 7.47
CA LEU A 85 -1.79 -4.47 7.19
C LEU A 85 -3.18 -4.94 7.66
N GLY A 86 -4.03 -4.04 8.12
CA GLY A 86 -5.40 -4.37 8.53
C GLY A 86 -6.20 -5.03 7.41
N ARG A 87 -7.12 -5.94 7.76
CA ARG A 87 -8.07 -6.62 6.84
C ARG A 87 -7.45 -7.45 5.71
N LEU A 88 -6.13 -7.68 5.70
CA LEU A 88 -5.43 -8.45 4.69
C LEU A 88 -5.12 -9.87 5.17
N ASP A 89 -5.22 -10.84 4.27
CA ASP A 89 -4.71 -12.19 4.51
C ASP A 89 -3.16 -12.21 4.52
N SER A 90 -2.58 -13.31 4.99
CA SER A 90 -1.13 -13.46 5.15
C SER A 90 -0.33 -13.28 3.85
N THR A 91 -0.91 -13.67 2.71
CA THR A 91 -0.26 -13.53 1.40
C THR A 91 -0.23 -12.07 0.97
N HIS A 92 -1.35 -11.37 1.10
CA HIS A 92 -1.43 -9.95 0.77
C HIS A 92 -0.57 -9.10 1.71
N ARG A 93 -0.56 -9.41 3.03
CA ARG A 93 0.36 -8.76 4.00
C ARG A 93 1.81 -8.93 3.58
N THR A 94 2.21 -10.15 3.21
CA THR A 94 3.57 -10.41 2.74
C THR A 94 3.90 -9.58 1.49
N ASN A 95 3.01 -9.51 0.51
CA ASN A 95 3.22 -8.72 -0.70
C ASN A 95 3.37 -7.21 -0.39
N ILE A 96 2.57 -6.67 0.53
CA ILE A 96 2.70 -5.28 0.98
C ILE A 96 4.07 -5.05 1.63
N VAL A 97 4.45 -5.91 2.56
CA VAL A 97 5.70 -5.79 3.33
C VAL A 97 6.93 -5.88 2.42
N GLU A 98 6.94 -6.83 1.50
CA GLU A 98 8.12 -7.10 0.65
C GLU A 98 8.18 -6.25 -0.62
N GLN A 99 7.03 -5.86 -1.19
CA GLN A 99 6.99 -5.21 -2.48
C GLN A 99 6.64 -3.73 -2.41
N TYR A 100 5.75 -3.35 -1.50
CA TYR A 100 5.28 -1.96 -1.42
C TYR A 100 6.12 -1.11 -0.47
N PHE A 101 6.30 -1.51 0.79
CA PHE A 101 7.00 -0.68 1.77
C PHE A 101 8.38 -0.22 1.32
N PRO A 102 9.26 -1.10 0.77
CA PRO A 102 10.58 -0.66 0.33
C PRO A 102 10.58 0.28 -0.88
N GLN A 103 9.46 0.37 -1.59
CA GLN A 103 9.38 1.07 -2.88
C GLN A 103 8.28 2.15 -2.91
N ALA A 104 7.54 2.35 -1.82
CA ALA A 104 6.42 3.29 -1.78
C ALA A 104 6.85 4.73 -2.09
N SER A 105 7.99 5.15 -1.52
CA SER A 105 8.64 6.44 -1.79
C SER A 105 10.08 6.42 -1.27
N LYS A 106 10.80 7.54 -1.41
CA LYS A 106 12.17 7.67 -0.86
C LYS A 106 12.21 7.65 0.67
N GLN A 107 11.14 8.06 1.32
CA GLN A 107 10.98 7.97 2.77
C GLN A 107 9.59 7.43 3.08
N VAL A 108 9.54 6.33 3.82
CA VAL A 108 8.30 5.70 4.26
C VAL A 108 8.25 5.72 5.78
N ILE A 109 7.13 6.17 6.33
CA ILE A 109 6.84 6.18 7.76
C ILE A 109 5.65 5.24 7.97
N LEU A 110 5.85 4.17 8.73
CA LEU A 110 4.81 3.21 9.09
C LEU A 110 4.34 3.48 10.52
N LEU A 111 3.05 3.69 10.71
CA LEU A 111 2.40 3.76 12.01
C LEU A 111 1.66 2.42 12.21
N SER A 112 2.17 1.59 13.09
CA SER A 112 1.67 0.22 13.25
C SER A 112 1.63 -0.21 14.72
N THR A 113 0.84 -1.25 14.98
CA THR A 113 0.88 -2.00 16.23
C THR A 113 1.85 -3.18 16.12
N ASP A 114 2.16 -3.80 17.27
CA ASP A 114 2.93 -5.05 17.36
C ASP A 114 2.26 -6.23 16.62
N GLU A 115 0.92 -6.25 16.60
CA GLU A 115 0.13 -7.28 15.88
C GLU A 115 0.23 -7.12 14.35
N GLU A 116 0.34 -5.90 13.85
CA GLU A 116 0.45 -5.66 12.42
C GLU A 116 1.85 -5.94 11.90
N ILE A 117 2.86 -5.32 12.52
CA ILE A 117 4.28 -5.56 12.21
C ILE A 117 4.87 -6.42 13.32
N ASN A 118 4.49 -7.68 13.36
CA ASN A 118 5.05 -8.66 14.27
C ASN A 118 6.51 -9.03 13.91
N GLU A 119 7.18 -9.84 14.74
CA GLU A 119 8.57 -10.24 14.51
C GLU A 119 8.84 -10.76 13.10
N ARG A 120 7.91 -11.56 12.53
CA ARG A 120 8.04 -12.12 11.19
C ARG A 120 8.13 -11.01 10.13
N TYR A 121 7.27 -10.00 10.22
CA TYR A 121 7.25 -8.90 9.25
C TYR A 121 8.37 -7.90 9.53
N LEU A 122 8.71 -7.66 10.80
CA LEU A 122 9.84 -6.83 11.18
C LEU A 122 11.14 -7.38 10.58
N LYS A 123 11.39 -8.69 10.66
CA LYS A 123 12.56 -9.33 10.01
C LYS A 123 12.62 -9.08 8.51
N LYS A 124 11.47 -9.02 7.82
CA LYS A 124 11.41 -8.76 6.37
C LYS A 124 11.70 -7.31 5.99
N ILE A 125 11.27 -6.35 6.80
CA ILE A 125 11.50 -4.92 6.53
C ILE A 125 12.84 -4.43 7.09
N ASN A 126 13.45 -5.17 8.03
CA ASN A 126 14.70 -4.77 8.70
C ASN A 126 15.83 -4.33 7.74
N PRO A 127 16.05 -4.96 6.56
CA PRO A 127 17.06 -4.49 5.62
C PRO A 127 16.82 -3.07 5.07
N TYR A 128 15.59 -2.56 5.17
CA TYR A 128 15.17 -1.23 4.70
C TYR A 128 14.86 -0.28 5.84
N LEU A 129 14.90 -0.76 7.09
CA LEU A 129 14.55 0.00 8.27
C LEU A 129 15.73 0.90 8.67
N SER A 130 15.49 2.21 8.67
CA SER A 130 16.47 3.18 9.14
C SER A 130 16.38 3.37 10.65
N ARG A 131 15.16 3.54 11.17
CA ARG A 131 14.88 3.75 12.60
C ARG A 131 13.52 3.19 12.95
N SER A 132 13.38 2.79 14.22
CA SER A 132 12.10 2.43 14.84
C SER A 132 11.92 3.18 16.14
N TYR A 133 10.68 3.51 16.45
CA TYR A 133 10.31 4.24 17.65
C TYR A 133 9.08 3.59 18.27
N LEU A 134 9.14 3.37 19.57
CA LEU A 134 7.99 2.96 20.37
C LEU A 134 7.34 4.20 20.99
N VAL A 135 6.04 4.32 20.81
CA VAL A 135 5.22 5.37 21.42
C VAL A 135 4.41 4.73 22.55
N GLU A 136 4.67 5.12 23.79
CA GLU A 136 3.98 4.60 24.96
C GLU A 136 3.28 5.73 25.70
N TYR A 137 2.07 5.44 26.22
CA TYR A 137 1.35 6.38 27.07
C TYR A 137 1.89 6.32 28.51
N ASP A 138 2.31 7.45 29.04
CA ASP A 138 2.78 7.60 30.43
C ASP A 138 1.62 8.12 31.30
N HIS A 139 1.03 7.24 32.08
CA HIS A 139 -0.07 7.57 33.00
C HIS A 139 0.30 8.60 34.05
N ASN A 140 1.58 8.63 34.49
CA ASN A 140 2.02 9.57 35.53
C ASN A 140 2.13 11.01 35.01
N LYS A 141 2.48 11.15 33.71
CA LYS A 141 2.65 12.44 33.05
C LYS A 141 1.43 12.84 32.23
N ASN A 142 0.40 11.97 32.14
CA ASN A 142 -0.78 12.15 31.31
C ASN A 142 -0.43 12.55 29.86
N GLY A 143 0.53 11.84 29.28
CA GLY A 143 1.02 12.12 27.93
C GLY A 143 1.78 10.94 27.35
N SER A 144 2.16 11.04 26.08
CA SER A 144 2.94 10.00 25.41
C SER A 144 4.44 10.30 25.49
N LYS A 145 5.24 9.27 25.62
CA LYS A 145 6.70 9.31 25.48
C LYS A 145 7.11 8.51 24.24
N ILE A 146 8.18 8.93 23.60
CA ILE A 146 8.77 8.26 22.45
C ILE A 146 10.16 7.78 22.86
N GLN A 147 10.46 6.53 22.55
CA GLN A 147 11.79 5.95 22.74
C GLN A 147 12.22 5.21 21.49
N GLU A 148 13.53 5.14 21.24
CA GLU A 148 14.07 4.36 20.12
C GLU A 148 13.92 2.87 20.44
N GLY A 149 13.44 2.09 19.46
CA GLY A 149 13.17 0.68 19.59
C GLY A 149 11.83 0.27 18.99
N TYR A 150 11.46 -0.99 19.23
CA TYR A 150 10.18 -1.57 18.84
C TYR A 150 9.61 -2.37 20.02
N PHE A 151 8.44 -3.01 19.87
CA PHE A 151 7.77 -3.73 20.96
C PHE A 151 8.55 -4.95 21.48
N PHE A 152 9.47 -5.50 20.69
CA PHE A 152 10.28 -6.68 21.03
C PHE A 152 11.67 -6.61 20.41
#